data_02db7b85ec74d67f69dd1afc94bbc3d3
#
_entry.id   02db7b85ec74d67f69dd1afc94bbc3d3
#
_cell.length_a   1.000
_cell.length_b   1.000
_cell.length_c   1.000
_cell.angle_alpha   90.00
_cell.angle_beta   90.00
_cell.angle_gamma   90.00
#
_symmetry.space_group_name_H-M   'P 1'
#
loop_
_entity.id
_entity.type
_entity.pdbx_description
1 polymer ?
#
loop_
_entity_poly.entity_id
_entity_poly.type
_entity_poly.pdbx_seq_one_letter_code
_entity_poly.pdbx_strand_id
1 'polypeptide(L)'
;MTNLKDMNMLPENQWIDVCHLDDITPNTGVGALIAGQSVALFRVGNEKRIYALSNKDPFSQANVMARGIIGDLQGERVIASPIYKQHFSLATGRCLEDKDQKLSVFPTKIENGRVWVGTIPQKTYITNNGVSQEKLKLVLIGNGLAGMRCLEDLLDMVPDRYDVTVIGEEPWGNYNRIMLSPVLSGEKTIDDIMLHPHAWYSDKGIKFIADDPAIKIDRTRKVVHTQKGESVDYDRLIIATGSSPFIPPVQGVDLKGVISFRDIYDVNTMIKYCETKKNAVVIGGGLLGLEAAYGLKQRGMNVTVLHLMDRIMERQLDG
;
A
#
# COMPACT_ATOMS: atom_id res chain seq x y z
N MET A 1 1.79 -48.42 26.75
CA MET A 1 2.62 -47.25 26.34
C MET A 1 2.62 -47.23 24.83
N THR A 2 1.64 -46.56 24.25
CA THR A 2 1.46 -46.42 22.81
C THR A 2 2.28 -45.22 22.34
N ASN A 3 3.16 -45.46 21.39
CA ASN A 3 4.14 -44.51 20.86
C ASN A 3 3.46 -43.30 20.20
N LEU A 4 3.71 -42.12 20.70
CA LEU A 4 3.26 -40.80 20.18
C LEU A 4 3.99 -40.35 18.90
N LYS A 5 4.58 -41.27 18.12
CA LYS A 5 5.38 -40.96 16.93
C LYS A 5 4.63 -41.12 15.60
N ASP A 6 3.38 -41.56 15.59
CA ASP A 6 2.62 -41.84 14.35
C ASP A 6 1.52 -40.76 14.00
N MET A 7 1.63 -39.57 14.55
CA MET A 7 0.73 -38.47 14.19
C MET A 7 1.48 -37.42 13.38
N ASN A 8 1.05 -37.26 12.12
CA ASN A 8 1.36 -36.20 11.15
C ASN A 8 2.55 -36.37 10.20
N MET A 9 2.60 -37.45 9.46
CA MET A 9 3.15 -37.36 8.11
C MET A 9 2.02 -37.00 7.15
N LEU A 10 1.96 -35.72 6.69
CA LEU A 10 1.16 -35.35 5.55
C LEU A 10 1.67 -36.18 4.36
N PRO A 11 0.78 -36.75 3.52
CA PRO A 11 1.22 -37.55 2.38
C PRO A 11 2.15 -36.70 1.51
N GLU A 12 3.35 -37.19 1.22
CA GLU A 12 4.29 -36.54 0.32
C GLU A 12 3.66 -36.41 -1.07
N ASN A 13 3.80 -35.23 -1.67
CA ASN A 13 3.27 -34.95 -2.98
C ASN A 13 4.02 -35.77 -4.04
N GLN A 14 3.36 -36.71 -4.69
CA GLN A 14 3.92 -37.45 -5.82
C GLN A 14 3.85 -36.55 -7.07
N TRP A 15 4.93 -36.52 -7.85
CA TRP A 15 5.01 -35.75 -9.08
C TRP A 15 4.80 -36.65 -10.30
N ILE A 16 3.90 -36.21 -11.19
CA ILE A 16 3.63 -36.90 -12.46
C ILE A 16 4.20 -36.03 -13.58
N ASP A 17 5.02 -36.65 -14.43
CA ASP A 17 5.48 -36.08 -15.69
C ASP A 17 4.32 -36.11 -16.70
N VAL A 18 3.86 -34.94 -17.15
CA VAL A 18 2.63 -34.84 -17.97
C VAL A 18 2.92 -34.69 -19.45
N CYS A 19 3.77 -33.70 -19.82
CA CYS A 19 4.05 -33.36 -21.20
C CYS A 19 5.32 -32.50 -21.34
N HIS A 20 5.75 -32.24 -22.57
CA HIS A 20 6.74 -31.23 -22.84
C HIS A 20 6.10 -29.83 -22.73
N LEU A 21 6.86 -28.80 -22.30
CA LEU A 21 6.35 -27.43 -22.17
C LEU A 21 5.78 -26.90 -23.49
N ASP A 22 6.38 -27.29 -24.62
CA ASP A 22 5.97 -26.84 -25.94
C ASP A 22 4.70 -27.54 -26.46
N ASP A 23 4.24 -28.60 -25.79
CA ASP A 23 2.95 -29.22 -26.07
C ASP A 23 1.77 -28.35 -25.59
N ILE A 24 2.07 -27.33 -24.72
CA ILE A 24 1.10 -26.36 -24.24
C ILE A 24 1.28 -25.05 -24.98
N THR A 25 0.44 -24.78 -25.97
CA THR A 25 0.48 -23.51 -26.71
C THR A 25 0.28 -22.32 -25.77
N PRO A 26 1.08 -21.24 -25.87
CA PRO A 26 0.88 -20.02 -25.08
C PRO A 26 -0.55 -19.48 -25.15
N ASN A 27 -1.08 -19.01 -24.02
CA ASN A 27 -2.45 -18.52 -23.85
C ASN A 27 -3.55 -19.53 -24.13
N THR A 28 -3.25 -20.82 -23.98
CA THR A 28 -4.24 -21.89 -24.08
C THR A 28 -4.19 -22.80 -22.86
N GLY A 29 -5.20 -23.66 -22.75
CA GLY A 29 -5.28 -24.73 -21.77
C GLY A 29 -5.30 -26.11 -22.40
N VAL A 30 -4.73 -27.10 -21.72
CA VAL A 30 -4.79 -28.50 -22.06
C VAL A 30 -5.29 -29.32 -20.88
N GLY A 31 -6.10 -30.34 -21.13
CA GLY A 31 -6.60 -31.27 -20.11
C GLY A 31 -5.64 -32.44 -19.92
N ALA A 32 -5.37 -32.81 -18.67
CA ALA A 32 -4.57 -33.95 -18.27
C ALA A 32 -5.29 -34.79 -17.21
N LEU A 33 -4.96 -36.07 -17.11
CA LEU A 33 -5.44 -36.96 -16.04
C LEU A 33 -4.29 -37.17 -15.03
N ILE A 34 -4.45 -36.63 -13.82
CA ILE A 34 -3.43 -36.68 -12.76
C ILE A 34 -4.00 -37.53 -11.62
N ALA A 35 -3.43 -38.69 -11.39
CA ALA A 35 -3.90 -39.64 -10.36
C ALA A 35 -5.45 -39.83 -10.35
N GLY A 36 -6.04 -39.95 -11.53
CA GLY A 36 -7.50 -40.13 -11.70
C GLY A 36 -8.32 -38.84 -11.65
N GLN A 37 -7.70 -37.68 -11.43
CA GLN A 37 -8.36 -36.38 -11.41
C GLN A 37 -8.15 -35.64 -12.73
N SER A 38 -9.23 -35.06 -13.29
CA SER A 38 -9.13 -34.22 -14.50
C SER A 38 -8.60 -32.84 -14.11
N VAL A 39 -7.42 -32.48 -14.62
CA VAL A 39 -6.70 -31.23 -14.36
C VAL A 39 -6.53 -30.46 -15.65
N ALA A 40 -6.74 -29.16 -15.60
CA ALA A 40 -6.48 -28.24 -16.70
C ALA A 40 -5.14 -27.54 -16.46
N LEU A 41 -4.25 -27.58 -17.44
CA LEU A 41 -2.95 -26.91 -17.42
C LEU A 41 -3.00 -25.68 -18.33
N PHE A 42 -2.51 -24.53 -17.85
CA PHE A 42 -2.53 -23.29 -18.59
C PHE A 42 -1.14 -22.69 -18.68
N ARG A 43 -0.75 -22.27 -19.91
CA ARG A 43 0.46 -21.50 -20.18
C ARG A 43 0.06 -20.07 -20.51
N VAL A 44 0.53 -19.08 -19.73
CA VAL A 44 0.21 -17.67 -19.94
C VAL A 44 1.39 -16.98 -20.64
N GLY A 45 1.19 -16.56 -21.89
CA GLY A 45 2.19 -15.87 -22.69
C GLY A 45 3.55 -16.58 -22.67
N ASN A 46 4.59 -15.80 -22.40
CA ASN A 46 5.98 -16.29 -22.29
C ASN A 46 6.41 -16.54 -20.83
N GLU A 47 5.45 -16.65 -19.89
CA GLU A 47 5.77 -16.96 -18.50
C GLU A 47 6.44 -18.35 -18.40
N LYS A 48 7.49 -18.43 -17.60
CA LYS A 48 8.16 -19.70 -17.25
C LYS A 48 7.40 -20.42 -16.13
N ARG A 49 6.07 -20.38 -16.18
CA ARG A 49 5.18 -20.98 -15.17
C ARG A 49 3.97 -21.61 -15.87
N ILE A 50 3.60 -22.79 -15.39
CA ILE A 50 2.33 -23.44 -15.74
C ILE A 50 1.40 -23.34 -14.53
N TYR A 51 0.14 -23.04 -14.79
CA TYR A 51 -0.93 -23.09 -13.79
C TYR A 51 -1.70 -24.39 -13.98
N ALA A 52 -1.99 -25.10 -12.90
CA ALA A 52 -2.74 -26.34 -12.93
C ALA A 52 -3.94 -26.25 -11.97
N LEU A 53 -5.14 -26.36 -12.53
CA LEU A 53 -6.39 -26.26 -11.79
C LEU A 53 -7.29 -27.46 -12.09
N SER A 54 -8.29 -27.73 -11.21
CA SER A 54 -9.34 -28.68 -11.54
C SER A 54 -9.96 -28.35 -12.90
N ASN A 55 -10.08 -29.35 -13.80
CA ASN A 55 -10.73 -29.15 -15.08
C ASN A 55 -12.26 -29.15 -14.96
N LYS A 56 -12.79 -29.56 -13.80
CA LYS A 56 -14.22 -29.60 -13.53
C LYS A 56 -14.74 -28.22 -13.12
N ASP A 57 -15.61 -27.67 -13.96
CA ASP A 57 -16.31 -26.41 -13.68
C ASP A 57 -17.31 -26.63 -12.53
N PRO A 58 -17.24 -25.87 -11.42
CA PRO A 58 -18.10 -26.08 -10.26
C PRO A 58 -19.57 -25.75 -10.51
N PHE A 59 -19.90 -24.94 -11.52
CA PHE A 59 -21.27 -24.57 -11.85
C PHE A 59 -21.92 -25.60 -12.80
N SER A 60 -21.23 -25.96 -13.87
CA SER A 60 -21.76 -26.91 -14.87
C SER A 60 -21.48 -28.36 -14.55
N GLN A 61 -20.58 -28.64 -13.61
CA GLN A 61 -20.07 -29.96 -13.25
C GLN A 61 -19.36 -30.73 -14.40
N ALA A 62 -19.08 -30.03 -15.51
CA ALA A 62 -18.39 -30.59 -16.66
C ALA A 62 -16.88 -30.38 -16.61
N ASN A 63 -16.09 -31.28 -17.18
CA ASN A 63 -14.64 -31.18 -17.30
C ASN A 63 -14.24 -30.33 -18.52
N VAL A 64 -14.35 -29.00 -18.40
CA VAL A 64 -14.25 -28.08 -19.54
C VAL A 64 -13.32 -26.91 -19.33
N MET A 65 -12.77 -26.70 -18.13
CA MET A 65 -11.98 -25.51 -17.82
C MET A 65 -10.75 -25.34 -18.72
N ALA A 66 -10.14 -26.46 -19.19
CA ALA A 66 -9.03 -26.41 -20.14
C ALA A 66 -9.39 -25.71 -21.46
N ARG A 67 -10.66 -25.55 -21.78
CA ARG A 67 -11.19 -24.85 -22.97
C ARG A 67 -11.62 -23.41 -22.68
N GLY A 68 -11.38 -22.94 -21.48
CA GLY A 68 -11.68 -21.57 -21.06
C GLY A 68 -10.81 -20.54 -21.74
N ILE A 69 -11.13 -19.29 -21.54
CA ILE A 69 -10.39 -18.15 -22.09
C ILE A 69 -9.51 -17.56 -20.98
N ILE A 70 -8.19 -17.57 -21.20
CA ILE A 70 -7.24 -16.91 -20.30
C ILE A 70 -7.37 -15.39 -20.49
N GLY A 71 -7.44 -14.67 -19.39
CA GLY A 71 -7.54 -13.21 -19.37
C GLY A 71 -6.78 -12.59 -18.20
N ASP A 72 -6.89 -11.27 -18.13
CA ASP A 72 -6.40 -10.46 -17.02
C ASP A 72 -7.54 -9.55 -16.58
N LEU A 73 -7.91 -9.62 -15.31
CA LEU A 73 -8.87 -8.73 -14.69
C LEU A 73 -8.17 -7.95 -13.58
N GLN A 74 -7.90 -6.69 -13.83
CA GLN A 74 -7.26 -5.77 -12.88
C GLN A 74 -5.90 -6.28 -12.35
N GLY A 75 -5.11 -6.92 -13.22
CA GLY A 75 -3.81 -7.48 -12.87
C GLY A 75 -3.84 -8.91 -12.30
N GLU A 76 -5.02 -9.51 -12.11
CA GLU A 76 -5.17 -10.92 -11.74
C GLU A 76 -5.34 -11.78 -12.99
N ARG A 77 -4.46 -12.78 -13.15
CA ARG A 77 -4.57 -13.77 -14.23
C ARG A 77 -5.76 -14.70 -13.97
N VAL A 78 -6.67 -14.76 -14.90
CA VAL A 78 -7.91 -15.51 -14.76
C VAL A 78 -8.14 -16.48 -15.91
N ILE A 79 -8.97 -17.49 -15.66
CA ILE A 79 -9.56 -18.35 -16.65
C ILE A 79 -11.09 -18.18 -16.60
N ALA A 80 -11.69 -17.79 -17.73
CA ALA A 80 -13.14 -17.73 -17.85
C ALA A 80 -13.70 -19.10 -18.25
N SER A 81 -14.70 -19.61 -17.52
CA SER A 81 -15.40 -20.83 -17.88
C SER A 81 -15.97 -20.74 -19.31
N PRO A 82 -15.82 -21.78 -20.14
CA PRO A 82 -16.38 -21.75 -21.49
C PRO A 82 -17.92 -21.78 -21.51
N ILE A 83 -18.55 -22.23 -20.40
CA ILE A 83 -20.01 -22.39 -20.31
C ILE A 83 -20.67 -21.13 -19.78
N TYR A 84 -20.45 -20.79 -18.53
CA TYR A 84 -21.15 -19.67 -17.86
C TYR A 84 -20.32 -18.39 -17.71
N LYS A 85 -19.06 -18.40 -18.20
CA LYS A 85 -18.17 -17.21 -18.23
C LYS A 85 -17.70 -16.70 -16.88
N GLN A 86 -17.95 -17.40 -15.77
CA GLN A 86 -17.35 -17.04 -14.49
C GLN A 86 -15.83 -17.09 -14.59
N HIS A 87 -15.19 -16.15 -13.89
CA HIS A 87 -13.74 -16.01 -13.88
C HIS A 87 -13.15 -16.65 -12.63
N PHE A 88 -12.14 -17.47 -12.85
CA PHE A 88 -11.39 -18.12 -11.77
C PHE A 88 -9.94 -17.67 -11.81
N SER A 89 -9.43 -17.28 -10.68
CA SER A 89 -8.00 -16.96 -10.52
C SER A 89 -7.12 -18.15 -10.87
N LEU A 90 -6.19 -17.99 -11.79
CA LEU A 90 -5.20 -19.03 -12.12
C LEU A 90 -4.27 -19.36 -10.94
N ALA A 91 -4.01 -18.38 -10.08
CA ALA A 91 -3.12 -18.55 -8.95
C ALA A 91 -3.79 -19.22 -7.75
N THR A 92 -5.07 -18.92 -7.50
CA THR A 92 -5.77 -19.32 -6.27
C THR A 92 -6.93 -20.28 -6.48
N GLY A 93 -7.42 -20.36 -7.71
CA GLY A 93 -8.62 -21.13 -8.06
C GLY A 93 -9.94 -20.49 -7.63
N ARG A 94 -9.95 -19.36 -6.92
CA ARG A 94 -11.18 -18.71 -6.46
C ARG A 94 -11.99 -18.18 -7.64
N CYS A 95 -13.31 -18.26 -7.54
CA CYS A 95 -14.21 -17.57 -8.45
C CYS A 95 -14.27 -16.08 -8.04
N LEU A 96 -14.23 -15.15 -9.02
CA LEU A 96 -14.26 -13.73 -8.76
C LEU A 96 -15.70 -13.23 -8.49
N GLU A 97 -16.69 -13.86 -9.13
CA GLU A 97 -18.10 -13.51 -9.01
C GLU A 97 -18.82 -14.20 -7.84
N ASP A 98 -18.32 -15.39 -7.43
CA ASP A 98 -18.94 -16.18 -6.36
C ASP A 98 -17.87 -16.70 -5.39
N LYS A 99 -17.85 -16.15 -4.18
CA LYS A 99 -16.85 -16.46 -3.16
C LYS A 99 -16.92 -17.89 -2.61
N ASP A 100 -18.07 -18.56 -2.78
CA ASP A 100 -18.27 -19.91 -2.30
C ASP A 100 -17.78 -20.97 -3.30
N GLN A 101 -17.47 -20.56 -4.53
CA GLN A 101 -17.00 -21.44 -5.60
C GLN A 101 -15.49 -21.30 -5.84
N LYS A 102 -14.84 -22.44 -6.03
CA LYS A 102 -13.41 -22.49 -6.33
C LYS A 102 -13.02 -23.72 -7.12
N LEU A 103 -11.91 -23.62 -7.85
CA LEU A 103 -11.19 -24.73 -8.45
C LEU A 103 -10.03 -25.16 -7.53
N SER A 104 -9.80 -26.46 -7.42
CA SER A 104 -8.58 -26.95 -6.76
C SER A 104 -7.36 -26.56 -7.60
N VAL A 105 -6.29 -26.10 -6.94
CA VAL A 105 -5.00 -25.75 -7.58
C VAL A 105 -4.01 -26.85 -7.29
N PHE A 106 -3.24 -27.26 -8.27
CA PHE A 106 -2.21 -28.28 -8.15
C PHE A 106 -0.81 -27.65 -8.27
N PRO A 107 0.19 -28.13 -7.50
CA PRO A 107 1.54 -27.64 -7.64
C PRO A 107 2.13 -28.08 -8.99
N THR A 108 2.91 -27.20 -9.61
CA THR A 108 3.59 -27.46 -10.87
C THR A 108 5.06 -27.13 -10.78
N LYS A 109 5.88 -27.83 -11.55
CA LYS A 109 7.29 -27.51 -11.81
C LYS A 109 7.64 -27.80 -13.24
N ILE A 110 8.68 -27.14 -13.75
CA ILE A 110 9.26 -27.41 -15.06
C ILE A 110 10.71 -27.83 -14.85
N GLU A 111 11.03 -29.03 -15.28
CA GLU A 111 12.36 -29.59 -15.21
C GLU A 111 12.74 -30.18 -16.57
N ASN A 112 13.89 -29.79 -17.10
CA ASN A 112 14.40 -30.25 -18.41
C ASN A 112 13.39 -30.09 -19.56
N GLY A 113 12.62 -28.97 -19.55
CA GLY A 113 11.59 -28.71 -20.57
C GLY A 113 10.31 -29.52 -20.42
N ARG A 114 10.17 -30.35 -19.38
CA ARG A 114 8.98 -31.13 -19.10
C ARG A 114 8.17 -30.53 -17.95
N VAL A 115 6.87 -30.61 -18.07
CA VAL A 115 5.89 -30.12 -17.08
C VAL A 115 5.53 -31.26 -16.14
N TRP A 116 5.72 -31.04 -14.84
CA TRP A 116 5.37 -31.94 -13.77
C TRP A 116 4.25 -31.36 -12.93
N VAL A 117 3.31 -32.20 -12.54
CA VAL A 117 2.16 -31.82 -11.70
C VAL A 117 2.13 -32.72 -10.46
N GLY A 118 1.96 -32.10 -9.30
CA GLY A 118 1.77 -32.84 -8.06
C GLY A 118 0.37 -33.44 -7.95
N THR A 119 0.26 -34.63 -7.40
CA THR A 119 -0.99 -35.40 -7.29
C THR A 119 -1.94 -34.87 -6.22
N ILE A 120 -1.44 -34.12 -5.27
CA ILE A 120 -2.22 -33.58 -4.15
C ILE A 120 -2.50 -32.11 -4.43
N PRO A 121 -3.79 -31.70 -4.50
CA PRO A 121 -4.12 -30.28 -4.58
C PRO A 121 -3.48 -29.52 -3.43
N GLN A 122 -2.95 -28.35 -3.74
CA GLN A 122 -2.48 -27.44 -2.71
C GLN A 122 -3.69 -27.16 -1.80
N LYS A 123 -3.52 -27.36 -0.50
CA LYS A 123 -4.46 -26.81 0.47
C LYS A 123 -4.39 -25.29 0.34
N THR A 124 -5.13 -24.74 -0.60
CA THR A 124 -5.46 -23.33 -0.54
C THR A 124 -6.30 -23.18 0.71
N TYR A 125 -5.66 -22.89 1.83
CA TYR A 125 -6.36 -22.25 2.91
C TYR A 125 -6.82 -20.93 2.33
N ILE A 126 -8.08 -20.86 1.96
CA ILE A 126 -8.78 -19.60 1.94
C ILE A 126 -8.85 -19.20 3.42
N THR A 127 -7.80 -18.61 3.94
CA THR A 127 -8.00 -17.48 4.80
C THR A 127 -8.81 -16.52 3.95
N ASN A 128 -9.64 -15.66 4.48
CA ASN A 128 -10.28 -14.60 3.71
C ASN A 128 -9.29 -13.77 2.87
N ASN A 129 -8.07 -14.22 2.74
CA ASN A 129 -6.86 -13.66 2.18
C ASN A 129 -6.12 -14.77 1.44
N GLY A 130 -6.21 -14.78 0.12
CA GLY A 130 -5.64 -15.81 -0.75
C GLY A 130 -4.19 -16.15 -0.47
N VAL A 131 -3.76 -17.34 -0.97
CA VAL A 131 -2.38 -17.88 -1.00
C VAL A 131 -1.37 -17.07 -0.20
N SER A 132 -0.84 -17.65 0.85
CA SER A 132 0.37 -17.16 1.55
C SER A 132 1.55 -17.11 0.56
N GLN A 133 1.54 -16.17 -0.36
CA GLN A 133 2.75 -15.57 -0.85
C GLN A 133 3.28 -14.73 0.32
N GLU A 134 4.54 -14.88 0.64
CA GLU A 134 5.26 -13.98 1.52
C GLU A 134 4.86 -12.54 1.13
N LYS A 135 4.29 -11.80 2.09
CA LYS A 135 3.80 -10.45 1.80
C LYS A 135 4.97 -9.62 1.30
N LEU A 136 4.76 -8.88 0.23
CA LEU A 136 5.80 -7.97 -0.25
C LEU A 136 5.98 -6.83 0.74
N LYS A 137 7.21 -6.50 1.06
CA LYS A 137 7.55 -5.38 1.92
C LYS A 137 7.29 -4.07 1.20
N LEU A 138 6.33 -3.29 1.66
CA LEU A 138 6.03 -1.95 1.17
C LEU A 138 6.49 -0.92 2.18
N VAL A 139 7.37 -0.02 1.75
CA VAL A 139 7.77 1.14 2.56
C VAL A 139 7.15 2.40 1.97
N LEU A 140 6.45 3.18 2.80
CA LEU A 140 5.98 4.52 2.50
C LEU A 140 6.83 5.54 3.28
N ILE A 141 7.55 6.39 2.56
CA ILE A 141 8.29 7.52 3.17
C ILE A 141 7.40 8.76 3.10
N GLY A 142 7.04 9.28 4.25
CA GLY A 142 6.15 10.41 4.42
C GLY A 142 4.76 9.98 4.91
N ASN A 143 4.31 10.61 6.00
CA ASN A 143 3.04 10.34 6.68
C ASN A 143 2.01 11.46 6.41
N GLY A 144 2.11 12.12 5.24
CA GLY A 144 1.23 13.20 4.82
C GLY A 144 -0.04 12.72 4.12
N LEU A 145 -0.93 13.65 3.76
CA LEU A 145 -2.24 13.37 3.14
C LEU A 145 -2.13 12.50 1.88
N ALA A 146 -1.21 12.83 0.96
CA ALA A 146 -1.11 12.15 -0.31
C ALA A 146 -0.61 10.69 -0.17
N GLY A 147 0.43 10.49 0.66
CA GLY A 147 0.99 9.16 0.91
C GLY A 147 -0.01 8.25 1.61
N MET A 148 -0.68 8.75 2.63
CA MET A 148 -1.66 7.97 3.39
C MET A 148 -2.90 7.66 2.57
N ARG A 149 -3.41 8.61 1.76
CA ARG A 149 -4.51 8.32 0.85
C ARG A 149 -4.17 7.22 -0.16
N CYS A 150 -2.97 7.28 -0.74
CA CYS A 150 -2.48 6.23 -1.63
C CYS A 150 -2.40 4.86 -0.91
N LEU A 151 -1.96 4.86 0.35
CA LEU A 151 -1.89 3.64 1.15
C LEU A 151 -3.28 3.07 1.48
N GLU A 152 -4.25 3.92 1.86
CA GLU A 152 -5.63 3.51 2.11
C GLU A 152 -6.24 2.84 0.88
N ASP A 153 -6.17 3.51 -0.28
CA ASP A 153 -6.67 2.97 -1.55
C ASP A 153 -6.00 1.63 -1.90
N LEU A 154 -4.68 1.52 -1.66
CA LEU A 154 -3.94 0.29 -1.91
C LEU A 154 -4.38 -0.85 -0.98
N LEU A 155 -4.59 -0.58 0.32
CA LEU A 155 -5.05 -1.57 1.29
C LEU A 155 -6.48 -2.02 0.99
N ASP A 156 -7.34 -1.13 0.51
CA ASP A 156 -8.71 -1.48 0.10
C ASP A 156 -8.72 -2.37 -1.15
N MET A 157 -7.83 -2.08 -2.11
CA MET A 157 -7.72 -2.85 -3.35
C MET A 157 -7.08 -4.23 -3.14
N VAL A 158 -6.06 -4.32 -2.29
CA VAL A 158 -5.24 -5.54 -2.10
C VAL A 158 -4.81 -5.71 -0.62
N PRO A 159 -5.77 -5.96 0.29
CA PRO A 159 -5.60 -5.84 1.75
C PRO A 159 -4.47 -6.69 2.34
N ASP A 160 -4.12 -7.82 1.72
CA ASP A 160 -3.15 -8.77 2.29
C ASP A 160 -1.88 -8.92 1.45
N ARG A 161 -1.71 -8.06 0.47
CA ARG A 161 -0.59 -8.14 -0.47
C ARG A 161 0.73 -7.70 0.15
N TYR A 162 0.69 -6.77 1.10
CA TYR A 162 1.86 -6.08 1.60
C TYR A 162 2.03 -6.18 3.12
N ASP A 163 3.28 -6.31 3.54
CA ASP A 163 3.76 -5.98 4.88
C ASP A 163 4.22 -4.51 4.83
N VAL A 164 3.49 -3.63 5.52
CA VAL A 164 3.62 -2.19 5.33
C VAL A 164 4.41 -1.55 6.46
N THR A 165 5.39 -0.73 6.09
CA THR A 165 6.07 0.18 7.01
C THR A 165 5.88 1.62 6.52
N VAL A 166 5.41 2.50 7.40
CA VAL A 166 5.33 3.95 7.18
C VAL A 166 6.42 4.63 7.97
N ILE A 167 7.18 5.53 7.34
CA ILE A 167 8.25 6.32 7.98
C ILE A 167 7.82 7.78 7.98
N GLY A 168 7.70 8.38 9.16
CA GLY A 168 7.31 9.78 9.37
C GLY A 168 8.38 10.58 10.07
N GLU A 169 8.61 11.81 9.61
CA GLU A 169 9.52 12.78 10.24
C GLU A 169 8.95 13.34 11.55
N GLU A 170 7.62 13.47 11.60
CA GLU A 170 6.90 14.01 12.76
C GLU A 170 6.49 12.88 13.72
N PRO A 171 6.33 13.15 15.04
CA PRO A 171 5.96 12.14 16.01
C PRO A 171 4.47 11.78 16.00
N TRP A 172 3.66 12.57 15.32
CA TRP A 172 2.21 12.39 15.27
C TRP A 172 1.80 11.38 14.19
N GLY A 173 0.61 10.82 14.37
CA GLY A 173 -0.09 10.12 13.31
C GLY A 173 -0.41 11.02 12.12
N ASN A 174 -1.08 10.48 11.11
CA ASN A 174 -1.50 11.29 9.97
C ASN A 174 -2.59 12.29 10.38
N TYR A 175 -2.42 13.55 10.00
CA TYR A 175 -3.37 14.62 10.28
C TYR A 175 -3.67 15.48 9.05
N ASN A 176 -4.81 16.15 9.07
CA ASN A 176 -5.20 17.09 8.02
C ASN A 176 -4.45 18.42 8.15
N ARG A 177 -3.32 18.53 7.42
CA ARG A 177 -2.45 19.70 7.44
C ARG A 177 -3.15 21.00 6.99
N ILE A 178 -4.19 20.90 6.15
CA ILE A 178 -4.98 22.07 5.73
C ILE A 178 -5.73 22.69 6.92
N MET A 179 -6.01 21.91 7.95
CA MET A 179 -6.73 22.35 9.14
C MET A 179 -5.83 22.94 10.22
N LEU A 180 -4.54 23.18 9.95
CA LEU A 180 -3.64 23.85 10.90
C LEU A 180 -4.05 25.31 11.14
N SER A 181 -4.65 25.97 10.16
CA SER A 181 -5.16 27.34 10.32
C SER A 181 -6.28 27.44 11.35
N PRO A 182 -7.35 26.61 11.33
CA PRO A 182 -8.33 26.49 12.42
C PRO A 182 -7.73 26.14 13.79
N VAL A 183 -6.65 25.35 13.84
CA VAL A 183 -5.95 25.08 15.12
C VAL A 183 -5.26 26.35 15.63
N LEU A 184 -4.58 27.07 14.74
CA LEU A 184 -3.95 28.33 15.10
C LEU A 184 -4.95 29.38 15.58
N SER A 185 -6.13 29.49 14.94
CA SER A 185 -7.19 30.42 15.36
C SER A 185 -7.87 30.01 16.68
N GLY A 186 -7.78 28.75 17.08
CA GLY A 186 -8.44 28.20 18.27
C GLY A 186 -9.82 27.62 18.01
N GLU A 187 -10.23 27.51 16.75
CA GLU A 187 -11.52 26.90 16.36
C GLU A 187 -11.46 25.38 16.45
N LYS A 188 -10.26 24.79 16.35
CA LYS A 188 -10.03 23.34 16.43
C LYS A 188 -8.84 23.04 17.33
N THR A 189 -8.82 21.80 17.83
CA THR A 189 -7.67 21.21 18.51
C THR A 189 -6.83 20.37 17.54
N ILE A 190 -5.64 19.94 17.97
CA ILE A 190 -4.81 19.00 17.19
C ILE A 190 -5.55 17.67 17.04
N ASP A 191 -6.26 17.21 18.06
CA ASP A 191 -7.02 15.95 18.03
C ASP A 191 -8.15 15.99 16.99
N ASP A 192 -8.81 17.15 16.81
CA ASP A 192 -9.89 17.34 15.83
C ASP A 192 -9.42 17.23 14.37
N ILE A 193 -8.14 17.40 14.13
CA ILE A 193 -7.56 17.32 12.77
C ILE A 193 -6.83 16.00 12.51
N MET A 194 -6.75 15.13 13.52
CA MET A 194 -6.10 13.82 13.39
C MET A 194 -6.96 12.89 12.54
N LEU A 195 -6.40 12.38 11.44
CA LEU A 195 -7.06 11.42 10.55
C LEU A 195 -6.76 9.98 10.98
N HIS A 196 -5.50 9.68 11.25
CA HIS A 196 -5.05 8.36 11.67
C HIS A 196 -4.16 8.49 12.91
N PRO A 197 -4.69 8.27 14.11
CA PRO A 197 -3.89 8.23 15.34
C PRO A 197 -2.98 6.98 15.32
N HIS A 198 -1.98 6.92 16.21
CA HIS A 198 -1.03 5.79 16.28
C HIS A 198 -1.72 4.43 16.37
N ALA A 199 -2.83 4.32 17.08
CA ALA A 199 -3.60 3.08 17.21
C ALA A 199 -4.07 2.54 15.85
N TRP A 200 -4.45 3.42 14.92
CA TRP A 200 -4.90 3.03 13.58
C TRP A 200 -3.86 2.18 12.83
N TYR A 201 -2.57 2.54 12.94
CA TYR A 201 -1.50 1.77 12.29
C TYR A 201 -1.38 0.38 12.88
N SER A 202 -1.42 0.27 14.21
CA SER A 202 -1.36 -1.01 14.91
C SER A 202 -2.56 -1.90 14.56
N ASP A 203 -3.75 -1.34 14.53
CA ASP A 203 -5.00 -2.06 14.20
C ASP A 203 -5.00 -2.59 12.76
N LYS A 204 -4.31 -1.89 11.85
CA LYS A 204 -4.10 -2.30 10.45
C LYS A 204 -2.88 -3.19 10.25
N GLY A 205 -2.12 -3.51 11.31
CA GLY A 205 -0.88 -4.28 11.21
C GLY A 205 0.24 -3.55 10.46
N ILE A 206 0.24 -2.22 10.46
CA ILE A 206 1.24 -1.37 9.81
C ILE A 206 2.32 -1.01 10.83
N LYS A 207 3.59 -1.25 10.49
CA LYS A 207 4.71 -0.72 11.27
C LYS A 207 4.82 0.79 11.01
N PHE A 208 4.62 1.62 12.04
CA PHE A 208 4.81 3.06 11.94
C PHE A 208 6.07 3.49 12.69
N ILE A 209 7.04 4.04 11.96
CA ILE A 209 8.27 4.63 12.48
C ILE A 209 8.05 6.14 12.48
N ALA A 210 7.69 6.67 13.65
CA ALA A 210 7.42 8.08 13.86
C ALA A 210 8.66 8.82 14.41
N ASP A 211 8.74 10.14 14.18
CA ASP A 211 9.83 10.98 14.67
C ASP A 211 11.22 10.50 14.25
N ASP A 212 11.29 9.90 13.04
CA ASP A 212 12.54 9.33 12.52
C ASP A 212 12.60 9.45 10.99
N PRO A 213 13.07 10.58 10.44
CA PRO A 213 13.06 10.81 9.01
C PRO A 213 13.97 9.86 8.24
N ALA A 214 13.52 9.43 7.07
CA ALA A 214 14.35 8.71 6.13
C ALA A 214 15.45 9.63 5.57
N ILE A 215 16.71 9.22 5.69
CA ILE A 215 17.87 10.01 5.26
C ILE A 215 18.59 9.45 4.04
N LYS A 216 18.40 8.16 3.74
CA LYS A 216 19.07 7.50 2.62
C LYS A 216 18.26 6.33 2.08
N ILE A 217 18.25 6.18 0.77
CA ILE A 217 17.67 5.03 0.07
C ILE A 217 18.81 4.30 -0.67
N ASP A 218 19.08 3.06 -0.26
CA ASP A 218 19.96 2.16 -1.02
C ASP A 218 19.13 1.38 -2.04
N ARG A 219 19.15 1.83 -3.29
CA ARG A 219 18.36 1.24 -4.37
C ARG A 219 18.84 -0.15 -4.78
N THR A 220 20.13 -0.43 -4.60
CA THR A 220 20.74 -1.72 -4.96
C THR A 220 20.35 -2.80 -3.97
N ARG A 221 20.44 -2.48 -2.67
CA ARG A 221 20.06 -3.39 -1.59
C ARG A 221 18.57 -3.33 -1.26
N LYS A 222 17.85 -2.34 -1.80
CA LYS A 222 16.45 -2.04 -1.47
C LYS A 222 16.23 -1.82 0.03
N VAL A 223 16.98 -0.90 0.61
CA VAL A 223 16.92 -0.55 2.03
C VAL A 223 16.74 0.95 2.18
N VAL A 224 15.85 1.35 3.09
CA VAL A 224 15.71 2.74 3.55
C VAL A 224 16.41 2.86 4.91
N HIS A 225 17.27 3.85 5.06
CA HIS A 225 17.93 4.17 6.33
C HIS A 225 17.31 5.43 6.94
N THR A 226 17.05 5.38 8.24
CA THR A 226 16.50 6.50 8.99
C THR A 226 17.57 7.23 9.80
N GLN A 227 17.25 8.42 10.30
CA GLN A 227 18.18 9.26 11.06
C GLN A 227 18.57 8.62 12.40
N LYS A 228 17.66 7.90 13.06
CA LYS A 228 17.90 7.22 14.34
C LYS A 228 18.57 5.86 14.18
N GLY A 229 18.86 5.43 12.92
CA GLY A 229 19.65 4.23 12.62
C GLY A 229 18.84 2.99 12.26
N GLU A 230 17.52 3.10 12.08
CA GLU A 230 16.71 2.00 11.54
C GLU A 230 17.12 1.72 10.09
N SER A 231 17.03 0.46 9.71
CA SER A 231 17.23 0.00 8.33
C SER A 231 16.03 -0.85 7.93
N VAL A 232 15.27 -0.41 6.95
CA VAL A 232 14.00 -1.01 6.53
C VAL A 232 14.12 -1.52 5.11
N ASP A 233 14.03 -2.83 4.94
CA ASP A 233 14.01 -3.47 3.61
C ASP A 233 12.69 -3.20 2.90
N TYR A 234 12.72 -3.12 1.56
CA TYR A 234 11.51 -2.98 0.75
C TYR A 234 11.56 -3.77 -0.55
N ASP A 235 10.42 -4.28 -0.99
CA ASP A 235 10.17 -4.75 -2.35
C ASP A 235 9.60 -3.63 -3.22
N ARG A 236 8.76 -2.79 -2.59
CA ARG A 236 8.13 -1.61 -3.19
C ARG A 236 8.33 -0.41 -2.28
N LEU A 237 8.53 0.75 -2.89
CA LEU A 237 8.77 2.00 -2.18
C LEU A 237 7.87 3.09 -2.74
N ILE A 238 7.16 3.78 -1.85
CA ILE A 238 6.42 4.99 -2.15
C ILE A 238 7.13 6.16 -1.47
N ILE A 239 7.42 7.22 -2.21
CA ILE A 239 8.04 8.44 -1.71
C ILE A 239 7.00 9.56 -1.77
N ALA A 240 6.53 10.00 -0.62
CA ALA A 240 5.50 11.02 -0.45
C ALA A 240 5.89 12.03 0.65
N THR A 241 7.13 12.48 0.62
CA THR A 241 7.75 13.34 1.65
C THR A 241 7.18 14.77 1.71
N GLY A 242 6.40 15.16 0.71
CA GLY A 242 5.82 16.50 0.65
C GLY A 242 6.84 17.56 0.24
N SER A 243 6.75 18.73 0.87
CA SER A 243 7.60 19.88 0.58
C SER A 243 8.06 20.54 1.88
N SER A 244 9.20 21.22 1.83
CA SER A 244 9.68 22.11 2.91
C SER A 244 9.22 23.55 2.64
N PRO A 245 8.99 24.37 3.68
CA PRO A 245 8.67 25.77 3.51
C PRO A 245 9.86 26.52 2.91
N PHE A 246 9.57 27.42 1.98
CA PHE A 246 10.57 28.35 1.49
C PHE A 246 10.70 29.52 2.47
N ILE A 247 11.87 29.71 3.03
CA ILE A 247 12.21 30.86 3.87
C ILE A 247 13.02 31.83 3.01
N PRO A 248 12.55 33.07 2.78
CA PRO A 248 13.30 34.05 2.01
C PRO A 248 14.67 34.33 2.63
N PRO A 249 15.74 34.45 1.82
CA PRO A 249 17.10 34.69 2.32
C PRO A 249 17.28 36.16 2.70
N VAL A 250 16.62 36.59 3.78
CA VAL A 250 16.71 37.94 4.33
C VAL A 250 17.52 37.94 5.61
N GLN A 251 18.14 39.09 5.95
CA GLN A 251 18.89 39.21 7.21
C GLN A 251 17.98 38.96 8.40
N GLY A 252 18.43 38.13 9.34
CA GLY A 252 17.70 37.84 10.58
C GLY A 252 16.79 36.61 10.54
N VAL A 253 16.81 35.83 9.47
CA VAL A 253 16.00 34.57 9.38
C VAL A 253 16.33 33.56 10.48
N ASP A 254 17.56 33.60 11.03
CA ASP A 254 18.00 32.70 12.10
C ASP A 254 17.68 33.24 13.50
N LEU A 255 17.03 34.39 13.60
CA LEU A 255 16.68 34.97 14.90
C LEU A 255 15.55 34.19 15.57
N LYS A 256 15.62 34.10 16.90
CA LYS A 256 14.55 33.48 17.69
C LYS A 256 13.23 34.19 17.47
N GLY A 257 12.21 33.45 17.11
CA GLY A 257 10.87 33.97 16.83
C GLY A 257 10.56 34.07 15.33
N VAL A 258 11.51 33.78 14.46
CA VAL A 258 11.25 33.56 13.04
C VAL A 258 10.77 32.10 12.88
N ILE A 259 9.57 31.91 12.35
CA ILE A 259 8.85 30.62 12.32
C ILE A 259 8.20 30.49 10.97
N SER A 260 8.22 29.28 10.39
CA SER A 260 7.37 28.91 9.25
C SER A 260 5.94 28.59 9.72
N PHE A 261 5.04 28.39 8.76
CA PHE A 261 3.68 27.90 9.04
C PHE A 261 3.42 26.67 8.20
N ARG A 262 3.86 25.50 8.72
CA ARG A 262 3.86 24.27 7.94
C ARG A 262 3.33 23.05 8.68
N ASP A 263 3.64 22.91 9.96
CA ASP A 263 3.36 21.70 10.73
C ASP A 263 2.83 22.02 12.14
N ILE A 264 2.57 20.98 12.91
CA ILE A 264 2.09 21.11 14.30
C ILE A 264 3.11 21.78 15.20
N TYR A 265 4.42 21.59 14.98
CA TYR A 265 5.46 22.26 15.78
C TYR A 265 5.41 23.77 15.58
N ASP A 266 5.25 24.21 14.33
CA ASP A 266 5.11 25.62 13.99
C ASP A 266 3.90 26.23 14.70
N VAL A 267 2.72 25.58 14.59
CA VAL A 267 1.49 26.04 15.23
C VAL A 267 1.61 26.11 16.75
N ASN A 268 2.13 25.08 17.38
CA ASN A 268 2.34 25.06 18.83
C ASN A 268 3.31 26.17 19.28
N THR A 269 4.35 26.40 18.49
CA THR A 269 5.33 27.49 18.76
C THR A 269 4.66 28.87 18.64
N MET A 270 3.85 29.09 17.60
CA MET A 270 3.07 30.32 17.43
C MET A 270 2.10 30.54 18.58
N ILE A 271 1.33 29.51 18.97
CA ILE A 271 0.40 29.57 20.10
C ILE A 271 1.14 30.00 21.39
N LYS A 272 2.29 29.37 21.67
CA LYS A 272 3.13 29.74 22.83
C LYS A 272 3.63 31.17 22.80
N TYR A 273 3.95 31.69 21.60
CA TYR A 273 4.34 33.08 21.47
C TYR A 273 3.16 34.06 21.70
N CYS A 274 1.94 33.68 21.33
CA CYS A 274 0.74 34.49 21.60
C CYS A 274 0.53 34.74 23.10
N GLU A 275 0.97 33.84 23.98
CA GLU A 275 0.87 34.02 25.45
C GLU A 275 1.80 35.10 25.97
N THR A 276 2.95 35.36 25.33
CA THR A 276 4.02 36.19 25.85
C THR A 276 4.34 37.42 24.99
N LYS A 277 3.89 37.42 23.73
CA LYS A 277 4.16 38.48 22.75
C LYS A 277 2.87 39.14 22.31
N LYS A 278 2.96 40.41 21.92
CA LYS A 278 1.80 41.20 21.49
C LYS A 278 1.80 41.51 19.99
N ASN A 279 2.96 41.49 19.37
CA ASN A 279 3.10 41.86 17.96
C ASN A 279 3.67 40.72 17.15
N ALA A 280 3.11 40.53 15.94
CA ALA A 280 3.60 39.60 14.94
C ALA A 280 3.72 40.27 13.59
N VAL A 281 4.71 39.87 12.81
CA VAL A 281 4.85 40.24 11.40
C VAL A 281 4.78 38.97 10.56
N VAL A 282 3.88 38.95 9.59
CA VAL A 282 3.75 37.87 8.64
C VAL A 282 4.32 38.32 7.30
N ILE A 283 5.31 37.58 6.79
CA ILE A 283 5.92 37.84 5.48
C ILE A 283 5.27 36.94 4.45
N GLY A 284 4.48 37.53 3.55
CA GLY A 284 3.74 36.86 2.51
C GLY A 284 2.23 37.10 2.61
N GLY A 285 1.65 37.75 1.62
CA GLY A 285 0.22 38.04 1.53
C GLY A 285 -0.56 37.06 0.65
N GLY A 286 -0.05 35.84 0.50
CA GLY A 286 -0.78 34.73 -0.11
C GLY A 286 -1.67 34.01 0.90
N LEU A 287 -2.36 32.93 0.47
CA LEU A 287 -3.36 32.22 1.26
C LEU A 287 -2.84 31.83 2.67
N LEU A 288 -1.74 31.09 2.76
CA LEU A 288 -1.19 30.63 4.05
C LEU A 288 -0.74 31.78 4.96
N GLY A 289 -0.19 32.83 4.39
CA GLY A 289 0.21 33.99 5.17
C GLY A 289 -0.98 34.74 5.78
N LEU A 290 -2.07 34.88 5.03
CA LEU A 290 -3.30 35.49 5.54
C LEU A 290 -4.01 34.62 6.57
N GLU A 291 -3.99 33.30 6.39
CA GLU A 291 -4.49 32.34 7.39
C GLU A 291 -3.70 32.42 8.69
N ALA A 292 -2.35 32.46 8.61
CA ALA A 292 -1.50 32.66 9.78
C ALA A 292 -1.77 34.00 10.47
N ALA A 293 -1.89 35.09 9.69
CA ALA A 293 -2.21 36.40 10.21
C ALA A 293 -3.58 36.43 10.93
N TYR A 294 -4.57 35.82 10.34
CA TYR A 294 -5.90 35.68 10.95
C TYR A 294 -5.84 34.91 12.27
N GLY A 295 -5.22 33.73 12.26
CA GLY A 295 -5.09 32.89 13.46
C GLY A 295 -4.38 33.61 14.60
N LEU A 296 -3.27 34.31 14.33
CA LEU A 296 -2.52 35.11 15.33
C LEU A 296 -3.37 36.27 15.86
N LYS A 297 -4.15 36.94 15.00
CA LYS A 297 -5.08 37.99 15.39
C LYS A 297 -6.19 37.48 16.30
N GLN A 298 -6.78 36.32 15.99
CA GLN A 298 -7.80 35.69 16.85
C GLN A 298 -7.25 35.37 18.25
N ARG A 299 -5.96 35.11 18.37
CA ARG A 299 -5.26 34.93 19.66
C ARG A 299 -4.80 36.23 20.32
N GLY A 300 -5.28 37.37 19.85
CA GLY A 300 -5.07 38.66 20.49
C GLY A 300 -3.76 39.38 20.15
N MET A 301 -3.04 38.95 19.10
CA MET A 301 -1.83 39.65 18.64
C MET A 301 -2.17 40.85 17.73
N ASN A 302 -1.32 41.88 17.76
CA ASN A 302 -1.27 42.91 16.73
C ASN A 302 -0.47 42.35 15.55
N VAL A 303 -1.12 42.18 14.40
CA VAL A 303 -0.49 41.54 13.24
C VAL A 303 -0.29 42.54 12.12
N THR A 304 0.93 42.55 11.58
CA THR A 304 1.28 43.27 10.36
C THR A 304 1.64 42.30 9.28
N VAL A 305 1.02 42.42 8.11
CA VAL A 305 1.36 41.58 6.94
C VAL A 305 2.24 42.39 6.00
N LEU A 306 3.42 41.89 5.69
CA LEU A 306 4.34 42.42 4.68
C LEU A 306 4.22 41.58 3.41
N HIS A 307 4.01 42.24 2.28
CA HIS A 307 3.90 41.56 0.99
C HIS A 307 4.76 42.26 -0.06
N LEU A 308 5.37 41.49 -0.95
CA LEU A 308 6.29 42.02 -1.97
C LEU A 308 5.55 42.74 -3.10
N MET A 309 4.37 42.22 -3.45
CA MET A 309 3.58 42.75 -4.57
C MET A 309 2.66 43.86 -4.11
N ASP A 310 2.12 44.62 -5.03
CA ASP A 310 1.23 45.75 -4.80
C ASP A 310 -0.17 45.37 -4.27
N ARG A 311 -0.54 44.07 -4.40
CA ARG A 311 -1.78 43.53 -3.86
C ARG A 311 -1.59 42.14 -3.27
N ILE A 312 -2.37 41.84 -2.26
CA ILE A 312 -2.41 40.51 -1.65
C ILE A 312 -3.17 39.51 -2.54
N MET A 313 -2.92 38.21 -2.40
CA MET A 313 -3.60 37.12 -3.13
C MET A 313 -3.52 37.24 -4.65
N GLU A 314 -2.47 37.83 -5.19
CA GLU A 314 -2.31 38.17 -6.61
C GLU A 314 -2.37 36.95 -7.56
N ARG A 315 -2.17 35.76 -7.02
CA ARG A 315 -2.24 34.50 -7.77
C ARG A 315 -3.60 33.80 -7.70
N GLN A 316 -4.47 34.24 -6.80
CA GLN A 316 -5.77 33.62 -6.55
C GLN A 316 -6.95 34.49 -6.91
N LEU A 317 -6.78 35.81 -6.91
CA LEU A 317 -7.84 36.79 -7.14
C LEU A 317 -7.51 37.66 -8.36
N ASP A 318 -8.53 37.96 -9.15
CA ASP A 318 -8.44 38.93 -10.24
C ASP A 318 -8.26 40.35 -9.71
N GLY A 319 -7.81 41.26 -10.60
CA GLY A 319 -7.58 42.65 -10.27
C GLY A 319 -8.86 43.50 -10.22
#